data_cb39a31605a9d283ad966dbbfda4f092
#
_entry.id   cb39a31605a9d283ad966dbbfda4f092
#
_cell.length_a   1.000
_cell.length_b   1.000
_cell.length_c   1.000
_cell.angle_alpha   90.00
_cell.angle_beta   90.00
_cell.angle_gamma   90.00
#
_symmetry.space_group_name_H-M   'P 1'
#
loop_
_entity.id
_entity.type
_entity.pdbx_description
1 polymer ?
#
loop_
_entity_poly.entity_id
_entity_poly.type
_entity_poly.pdbx_seq_one_letter_code
_entity_poly.pdbx_strand_id
1 'polypeptide(L)'
;MTNENIPYKIYLSEDEMPRTWHNVRADMKVKPAPLRNPATGAPMSFDDLRPVFCDELIRQELDNDDREIPIPDEIRDFYKMYRPSPLVRAYCLEKQLQTPAKIYYKFEGNNTSGSHKLNSAIAQAYYAKQQGLRGVTTETGAGQWGTALSMACAYLGLDCKVYMVKCSYEQKPFRREVMRTYGASVTPSPSTETEIGRRILAEHPGTTGSLGCAISEAVEVATSTPGYRYVLGSVLNQVLLHQSVIGLETKTALDKYGVVPDIIIGCAGGGSNLGGLISPFMGEKLRGERDYRFIAVEPASCPSLTRGKFAYDFCDTGKVCPLAKMYTLGSGFIPSPNHAGGLRYHGMSSIVSQLYHDGYMEARSVEQTKVFEAAEQFARIEGILPAPESSHAIRVAIDEAVKCRETGEAKTIVFGLTGTGYFDMVAYEKFHNGEMRDFIPTDAQLAESFATLPQVPGLDD
;
A
#
# COMPACT_ATOMS: atom_id res chain seq x y z
N MET A 1 -21.49 10.83 27.26
CA MET A 1 -22.42 11.02 26.13
C MET A 1 -22.72 9.64 25.58
N THR A 2 -23.97 9.20 25.64
CA THR A 2 -24.40 7.87 25.18
C THR A 2 -24.26 7.79 23.67
N ASN A 3 -23.66 6.70 23.17
CA ASN A 3 -23.30 6.41 21.76
C ASN A 3 -24.49 6.34 20.76
N GLU A 4 -25.62 6.95 21.03
CA GLU A 4 -26.87 6.72 20.31
C GLU A 4 -27.07 7.56 19.04
N ASN A 5 -26.19 8.54 18.75
CA ASN A 5 -26.34 9.43 17.60
C ASN A 5 -25.05 9.61 16.75
N ILE A 6 -24.29 8.53 16.49
CA ILE A 6 -23.19 8.60 15.55
C ILE A 6 -23.76 8.59 14.12
N PRO A 7 -23.46 9.59 13.28
CA PRO A 7 -23.96 9.60 11.90
C PRO A 7 -23.35 8.45 11.07
N TYR A 8 -24.01 8.05 9.98
CA TYR A 8 -23.45 7.08 9.03
C TYR A 8 -22.09 7.51 8.51
N LYS A 9 -21.93 8.79 8.18
CA LYS A 9 -20.68 9.36 7.67
C LYS A 9 -20.20 10.45 8.60
N ILE A 10 -19.02 10.26 9.15
CA ILE A 10 -18.33 11.27 9.95
C ILE A 10 -17.39 12.02 9.01
N TYR A 11 -17.66 13.30 8.80
CA TYR A 11 -16.80 14.21 8.07
C TYR A 11 -16.07 15.14 9.04
N LEU A 12 -14.82 15.40 8.71
CA LEU A 12 -14.04 16.48 9.29
C LEU A 12 -14.24 17.75 8.43
N SER A 13 -14.03 18.92 9.02
CA SER A 13 -13.88 20.17 8.25
C SER A 13 -12.45 20.25 7.70
N GLU A 14 -12.20 21.18 6.77
CA GLU A 14 -10.86 21.44 6.25
C GLU A 14 -9.88 21.86 7.36
N ASP A 15 -10.36 22.58 8.38
CA ASP A 15 -9.55 23.02 9.52
C ASP A 15 -9.13 21.88 10.45
N GLU A 16 -9.87 20.76 10.44
CA GLU A 16 -9.57 19.54 11.20
C GLU A 16 -8.63 18.58 10.46
N MET A 17 -8.25 18.89 9.22
CA MET A 17 -7.28 18.11 8.46
C MET A 17 -5.90 18.18 9.11
N PRO A 18 -5.13 17.07 9.05
CA PRO A 18 -3.76 17.03 9.60
C PRO A 18 -2.87 18.13 9.01
N ARG A 19 -2.08 18.75 9.88
CA ARG A 19 -1.05 19.74 9.52
C ARG A 19 0.34 19.12 9.46
N THR A 20 0.50 17.93 10.02
CA THR A 20 1.72 17.14 10.05
C THR A 20 1.42 15.71 9.62
N TRP A 21 2.39 15.05 9.01
CA TRP A 21 2.42 13.60 8.91
C TRP A 21 2.98 13.02 10.20
N HIS A 22 2.54 11.82 10.55
CA HIS A 22 3.02 11.10 11.73
C HIS A 22 4.03 10.03 11.33
N ASN A 23 5.27 10.19 11.80
CA ASN A 23 6.34 9.22 11.59
C ASN A 23 6.39 8.24 12.76
N VAL A 24 5.78 7.08 12.59
CA VAL A 24 5.70 6.04 13.63
C VAL A 24 7.08 5.52 14.06
N ARG A 25 8.12 5.67 13.21
CA ARG A 25 9.48 5.25 13.54
C ARG A 25 10.03 5.97 14.77
N ALA A 26 9.64 7.21 14.99
CA ALA A 26 10.05 7.97 16.19
C ALA A 26 9.63 7.27 17.51
N ASP A 27 8.49 6.55 17.49
CA ASP A 27 7.96 5.81 18.63
C ASP A 27 8.47 4.36 18.72
N MET A 28 9.05 3.79 17.65
CA MET A 28 9.55 2.42 17.64
C MET A 28 10.80 2.25 18.51
N LYS A 29 10.82 1.23 19.38
CA LYS A 29 12.00 0.88 20.19
C LYS A 29 13.11 0.30 19.32
N VAL A 30 12.76 -0.60 18.42
CA VAL A 30 13.65 -1.13 17.40
C VAL A 30 13.30 -0.46 16.09
N LYS A 31 14.19 0.37 15.57
CA LYS A 31 14.00 1.05 14.29
C LYS A 31 14.10 0.04 13.15
N PRO A 32 13.39 0.24 12.03
CA PRO A 32 13.63 -0.56 10.84
C PRO A 32 15.10 -0.47 10.43
N ALA A 33 15.67 -1.61 10.01
CA ALA A 33 17.05 -1.62 9.55
C ALA A 33 17.23 -0.72 8.31
N PRO A 34 18.36 -0.03 8.15
CA PRO A 34 18.61 0.85 7.03
C PRO A 34 18.66 0.07 5.71
N LEU A 35 18.32 0.74 4.61
CA LEU A 35 18.61 0.24 3.28
C LEU A 35 20.12 0.01 3.12
N ARG A 36 20.51 -1.05 2.40
CA ARG A 36 21.92 -1.41 2.23
C ARG A 36 22.33 -1.47 0.77
N ASN A 37 23.56 -1.07 0.54
CA ASN A 37 24.18 -1.20 -0.76
C ASN A 37 24.46 -2.69 -1.05
N PRO A 38 23.91 -3.26 -2.13
CA PRO A 38 24.05 -4.70 -2.41
C PRO A 38 25.52 -5.15 -2.70
N ALA A 39 26.38 -4.24 -3.12
CA ALA A 39 27.78 -4.56 -3.42
C ALA A 39 28.68 -4.54 -2.19
N THR A 40 28.40 -3.66 -1.22
CA THR A 40 29.27 -3.43 -0.06
C THR A 40 28.66 -3.90 1.27
N GLY A 41 27.34 -4.11 1.32
CA GLY A 41 26.59 -4.35 2.55
C GLY A 41 26.48 -3.12 3.48
N ALA A 42 27.09 -1.99 3.13
CA ALA A 42 27.05 -0.76 3.93
C ALA A 42 25.65 -0.12 3.91
N PRO A 43 25.23 0.57 4.99
CA PRO A 43 24.02 1.40 4.94
C PRO A 43 24.09 2.43 3.82
N MET A 44 22.96 2.61 3.12
CA MET A 44 22.84 3.65 2.09
C MET A 44 22.82 5.03 2.72
N SER A 45 23.66 5.91 2.20
CA SER A 45 23.70 7.32 2.57
C SER A 45 22.71 8.15 1.75
N PHE A 46 22.55 9.42 2.11
CA PHE A 46 21.78 10.38 1.31
C PHE A 46 22.30 10.46 -0.14
N ASP A 47 23.61 10.54 -0.32
CA ASP A 47 24.24 10.69 -1.64
C ASP A 47 24.10 9.42 -2.49
N ASP A 48 24.07 8.24 -1.88
CA ASP A 48 23.82 6.97 -2.58
C ASP A 48 22.39 6.89 -3.15
N LEU A 49 21.41 7.48 -2.47
CA LEU A 49 20.00 7.47 -2.88
C LEU A 49 19.65 8.61 -3.87
N ARG A 50 20.45 9.67 -3.90
CA ARG A 50 20.20 10.88 -4.69
C ARG A 50 20.07 10.68 -6.21
N PRO A 51 20.76 9.73 -6.85
CA PRO A 51 20.53 9.44 -8.26
C PRO A 51 19.11 8.92 -8.55
N VAL A 52 18.48 8.26 -7.57
CA VAL A 52 17.19 7.59 -7.72
C VAL A 52 16.03 8.46 -7.27
N PHE A 53 16.14 9.12 -6.11
CA PHE A 53 15.05 9.84 -5.44
C PHE A 53 15.26 11.34 -5.35
N CYS A 54 14.16 12.08 -5.12
CA CYS A 54 14.22 13.50 -4.77
C CYS A 54 14.85 13.72 -3.40
N ASP A 55 15.57 14.81 -3.21
CA ASP A 55 16.31 15.12 -2.00
C ASP A 55 15.42 15.11 -0.74
N GLU A 56 14.22 15.71 -0.79
CA GLU A 56 13.33 15.73 0.37
C GLU A 56 12.75 14.34 0.69
N LEU A 57 12.46 13.55 -0.33
CA LEU A 57 11.99 12.16 -0.12
C LEU A 57 13.07 11.29 0.54
N ILE A 58 14.36 11.56 0.25
CA ILE A 58 15.47 10.87 0.93
C ILE A 58 15.57 11.29 2.39
N ARG A 59 15.39 12.60 2.72
CA ARG A 59 15.38 13.06 4.11
C ARG A 59 14.27 12.35 4.90
N GLN A 60 13.07 12.31 4.33
CA GLN A 60 11.93 11.63 4.95
C GLN A 60 12.12 10.11 5.04
N GLU A 61 12.81 9.49 4.07
CA GLU A 61 13.13 8.06 4.12
C GLU A 61 14.08 7.72 5.26
N LEU A 62 15.09 8.56 5.49
CA LEU A 62 16.14 8.33 6.47
C LEU A 62 15.81 8.84 7.88
N ASP A 63 14.80 9.70 8.04
CA ASP A 63 14.41 10.28 9.32
C ASP A 63 13.72 9.25 10.23
N ASN A 64 14.38 8.92 11.34
CA ASN A 64 13.86 8.01 12.37
C ASN A 64 13.43 8.71 13.67
N ASP A 65 13.62 10.01 13.78
CA ASP A 65 13.60 10.74 15.04
C ASP A 65 12.46 11.74 15.15
N ASP A 66 12.15 12.46 14.08
CA ASP A 66 11.09 13.45 14.06
C ASP A 66 9.72 12.77 13.97
N ARG A 67 8.92 12.86 15.05
CA ARG A 67 7.58 12.24 15.11
C ARG A 67 6.58 12.91 14.20
N GLU A 68 6.61 14.23 14.11
CA GLU A 68 5.69 15.05 13.34
C GLU A 68 6.45 15.81 12.25
N ILE A 69 6.14 15.51 11.00
CA ILE A 69 6.75 16.16 9.84
C ILE A 69 5.72 17.10 9.21
N PRO A 70 6.00 18.42 9.14
CA PRO A 70 5.04 19.39 8.59
C PRO A 70 4.61 19.06 7.16
N ILE A 71 3.33 19.16 6.88
CA ILE A 71 2.78 19.07 5.53
C ILE A 71 2.83 20.46 4.91
N PRO A 72 3.55 20.69 3.81
CA PRO A 72 3.55 21.96 3.09
C PRO A 72 2.13 22.45 2.76
N ASP A 73 1.91 23.76 2.84
CA ASP A 73 0.58 24.34 2.62
C ASP A 73 0.05 24.03 1.22
N GLU A 74 0.90 24.00 0.21
CA GLU A 74 0.52 23.66 -1.17
C GLU A 74 0.05 22.21 -1.30
N ILE A 75 0.65 21.27 -0.55
CA ILE A 75 0.16 19.88 -0.49
C ILE A 75 -1.18 19.86 0.23
N ARG A 76 -1.34 20.60 1.32
CA ARG A 76 -2.61 20.70 2.07
C ARG A 76 -3.71 21.30 1.21
N ASP A 77 -3.42 22.33 0.44
CA ASP A 77 -4.39 22.93 -0.50
C ASP A 77 -4.83 21.94 -1.57
N PHE A 78 -3.91 21.12 -2.06
CA PHE A 78 -4.27 20.04 -2.97
C PHE A 78 -5.12 18.97 -2.27
N TYR A 79 -4.79 18.62 -1.03
CA TYR A 79 -5.58 17.66 -0.24
C TYR A 79 -7.03 18.13 -0.07
N LYS A 80 -7.31 19.41 0.11
CA LYS A 80 -8.69 19.95 0.21
C LYS A 80 -9.57 19.64 -0.99
N MET A 81 -8.99 19.35 -2.16
CA MET A 81 -9.79 18.98 -3.35
C MET A 81 -10.49 17.62 -3.21
N TYR A 82 -10.03 16.72 -2.31
CA TYR A 82 -10.61 15.38 -2.16
C TYR A 82 -10.60 14.85 -0.72
N ARG A 83 -10.01 15.58 0.20
CA ARG A 83 -9.99 15.28 1.63
C ARG A 83 -10.72 16.37 2.41
N PRO A 84 -11.19 16.13 3.64
CA PRO A 84 -11.07 14.85 4.40
C PRO A 84 -11.87 13.72 3.75
N SER A 85 -11.35 12.51 3.78
CA SER A 85 -12.12 11.34 3.36
C SER A 85 -13.04 10.88 4.50
N PRO A 86 -14.25 10.34 4.20
CA PRO A 86 -15.21 10.00 5.23
C PRO A 86 -14.78 8.78 6.04
N LEU A 87 -15.05 8.84 7.35
CA LEU A 87 -15.15 7.66 8.20
C LEU A 87 -16.63 7.26 8.27
N VAL A 88 -16.95 6.05 7.84
CA VAL A 88 -18.33 5.57 7.72
C VAL A 88 -18.57 4.46 8.73
N ARG A 89 -19.71 4.55 9.44
CA ARG A 89 -20.16 3.42 10.27
C ARG A 89 -21.05 2.51 9.46
N ALA A 90 -20.68 1.25 9.41
CA ALA A 90 -21.34 0.22 8.61
C ALA A 90 -22.60 -0.35 9.29
N TYR A 91 -23.58 0.51 9.59
CA TYR A 91 -24.81 0.10 10.27
C TYR A 91 -25.59 -1.01 9.55
N CYS A 92 -25.60 -0.97 8.20
CA CYS A 92 -26.29 -1.99 7.42
C CYS A 92 -25.57 -3.34 7.55
N LEU A 93 -24.24 -3.34 7.52
CA LEU A 93 -23.44 -4.55 7.70
C LEU A 93 -23.57 -5.11 9.13
N GLU A 94 -23.50 -4.24 10.16
CA GLU A 94 -23.71 -4.65 11.55
C GLU A 94 -25.07 -5.36 11.72
N LYS A 95 -26.15 -4.79 11.17
CA LYS A 95 -27.49 -5.35 11.20
C LYS A 95 -27.59 -6.68 10.45
N GLN A 96 -27.01 -6.76 9.25
CA GLN A 96 -27.04 -7.97 8.43
C GLN A 96 -26.28 -9.13 9.10
N LEU A 97 -25.16 -8.84 9.75
CA LEU A 97 -24.37 -9.84 10.48
C LEU A 97 -24.97 -10.20 11.85
N GLN A 98 -25.97 -9.47 12.32
CA GLN A 98 -26.56 -9.61 13.65
C GLN A 98 -25.49 -9.60 14.76
N THR A 99 -24.52 -8.71 14.65
CA THR A 99 -23.37 -8.65 15.54
C THR A 99 -23.50 -7.49 16.54
N PRO A 100 -23.01 -7.65 17.80
CA PRO A 100 -22.84 -6.53 18.73
C PRO A 100 -21.65 -5.64 18.38
N ALA A 101 -20.79 -6.05 17.43
CA ALA A 101 -19.64 -5.25 17.01
C ALA A 101 -20.09 -3.93 16.37
N LYS A 102 -19.29 -2.87 16.59
CA LYS A 102 -19.39 -1.58 15.89
C LYS A 102 -18.36 -1.56 14.78
N ILE A 103 -18.80 -1.43 13.53
CA ILE A 103 -17.93 -1.54 12.36
C ILE A 103 -17.80 -0.17 11.69
N TYR A 104 -16.57 0.28 11.50
CA TYR A 104 -16.25 1.52 10.79
C TYR A 104 -15.30 1.23 9.62
N TYR A 105 -15.44 2.00 8.54
CA TYR A 105 -14.47 1.97 7.45
C TYR A 105 -14.04 3.37 7.03
N LYS A 106 -12.72 3.54 6.84
CA LYS A 106 -12.14 4.76 6.29
C LYS A 106 -12.14 4.68 4.77
N PHE A 107 -12.98 5.49 4.12
CA PHE A 107 -13.24 5.36 2.69
C PHE A 107 -12.28 6.21 1.86
N GLU A 108 -11.12 5.67 1.53
CA GLU A 108 -10.10 6.29 0.69
C GLU A 108 -10.36 6.15 -0.82
N GLY A 109 -11.23 5.24 -1.23
CA GLY A 109 -11.66 5.11 -2.63
C GLY A 109 -12.59 6.23 -3.11
N ASN A 110 -13.02 7.11 -2.21
CA ASN A 110 -13.92 8.23 -2.49
C ASN A 110 -13.18 9.49 -2.97
N ASN A 111 -12.25 9.34 -3.89
CA ASN A 111 -11.55 10.44 -4.52
C ASN A 111 -11.41 10.21 -6.03
N THR A 112 -10.98 11.23 -6.76
CA THR A 112 -10.91 11.22 -8.22
C THR A 112 -9.93 10.19 -8.80
N SER A 113 -8.91 9.77 -8.04
CA SER A 113 -8.01 8.68 -8.47
C SER A 113 -8.56 7.29 -8.12
N GLY A 114 -9.60 7.22 -7.30
CA GLY A 114 -10.25 6.01 -6.86
C GLY A 114 -9.47 5.20 -5.82
N SER A 115 -8.43 5.75 -5.18
CA SER A 115 -7.67 5.06 -4.14
C SER A 115 -6.87 5.99 -3.21
N HIS A 116 -6.42 5.44 -2.05
CA HIS A 116 -5.53 6.10 -1.08
C HIS A 116 -4.20 6.59 -1.68
N LYS A 117 -3.78 6.07 -2.83
CA LYS A 117 -2.45 6.33 -3.38
C LYS A 117 -2.23 7.78 -3.75
N LEU A 118 -3.30 8.53 -4.00
CA LEU A 118 -3.24 9.96 -4.31
C LEU A 118 -2.55 10.78 -3.20
N ASN A 119 -2.69 10.36 -1.93
CA ASN A 119 -2.07 11.06 -0.80
C ASN A 119 -0.54 11.18 -0.93
N SER A 120 0.12 10.09 -1.30
CA SER A 120 1.56 10.08 -1.49
C SER A 120 1.97 10.57 -2.89
N ALA A 121 1.15 10.33 -3.92
CA ALA A 121 1.44 10.79 -5.28
C ALA A 121 1.60 12.31 -5.34
N ILE A 122 0.73 13.05 -4.66
CA ILE A 122 0.80 14.51 -4.58
C ILE A 122 2.08 14.95 -3.88
N ALA A 123 2.40 14.38 -2.73
CA ALA A 123 3.60 14.73 -1.97
C ALA A 123 4.87 14.48 -2.79
N GLN A 124 5.00 13.31 -3.41
CA GLN A 124 6.18 12.97 -4.21
C GLN A 124 6.32 13.83 -5.46
N ALA A 125 5.22 14.08 -6.19
CA ALA A 125 5.22 14.97 -7.34
C ALA A 125 5.51 16.43 -6.95
N TYR A 126 5.00 16.91 -5.82
CA TYR A 126 5.31 18.23 -5.29
C TYR A 126 6.82 18.40 -5.03
N TYR A 127 7.44 17.47 -4.32
CA TYR A 127 8.88 17.55 -4.06
C TYR A 127 9.72 17.41 -5.32
N ALA A 128 9.29 16.61 -6.29
CA ALA A 128 9.94 16.57 -7.60
C ALA A 128 9.89 17.93 -8.31
N LYS A 129 8.73 18.60 -8.26
CA LYS A 129 8.57 19.95 -8.81
C LYS A 129 9.41 20.99 -8.09
N GLN A 130 9.43 20.96 -6.76
CA GLN A 130 10.23 21.88 -5.94
C GLN A 130 11.74 21.74 -6.22
N GLN A 131 12.20 20.53 -6.50
CA GLN A 131 13.60 20.27 -6.89
C GLN A 131 13.92 20.71 -8.33
N GLY A 132 12.94 21.18 -9.10
CA GLY A 132 13.11 21.60 -10.49
C GLY A 132 13.28 20.44 -11.46
N LEU A 133 12.76 19.26 -11.13
CA LEU A 133 12.80 18.11 -12.04
C LEU A 133 11.83 18.33 -13.22
N ARG A 134 12.17 17.74 -14.35
CA ARG A 134 11.35 17.72 -15.56
C ARG A 134 10.21 16.71 -15.43
N GLY A 135 10.48 15.56 -14.82
CA GLY A 135 9.50 14.50 -14.70
C GLY A 135 9.90 13.40 -13.74
N VAL A 136 9.02 12.42 -13.65
CA VAL A 136 9.19 11.24 -12.79
C VAL A 136 8.93 9.97 -13.56
N THR A 137 9.57 8.88 -13.09
CA THR A 137 9.31 7.52 -13.56
C THR A 137 8.73 6.70 -12.43
N THR A 138 7.92 5.70 -12.75
CA THR A 138 7.34 4.82 -11.74
C THR A 138 6.90 3.49 -12.32
N GLU A 139 6.70 2.53 -11.43
CA GLU A 139 5.98 1.29 -11.69
C GLU A 139 4.49 1.43 -11.35
N THR A 140 3.68 0.48 -11.83
CA THR A 140 2.33 0.28 -11.29
C THR A 140 1.89 -1.17 -11.48
N GLY A 141 1.30 -1.77 -10.44
CA GLY A 141 0.72 -3.10 -10.50
C GLY A 141 -0.64 -3.10 -11.20
N ALA A 142 -1.70 -2.82 -10.44
CA ALA A 142 -3.08 -2.76 -10.95
C ALA A 142 -3.44 -1.47 -11.68
N GLY A 143 -2.55 -0.48 -11.70
CA GLY A 143 -2.77 0.85 -12.30
C GLY A 143 -3.27 1.92 -11.33
N GLN A 144 -3.57 1.60 -10.07
CA GLN A 144 -4.05 2.59 -9.09
C GLN A 144 -2.98 3.64 -8.77
N TRP A 145 -1.73 3.21 -8.58
CA TRP A 145 -0.62 4.13 -8.34
C TRP A 145 -0.32 4.98 -9.57
N GLY A 146 -0.21 4.35 -10.75
CA GLY A 146 0.01 5.08 -12.00
C GLY A 146 -1.08 6.13 -12.26
N THR A 147 -2.36 5.82 -11.99
CA THR A 147 -3.47 6.76 -12.09
C THR A 147 -3.29 7.96 -11.14
N ALA A 148 -2.99 7.69 -9.86
CA ALA A 148 -2.81 8.74 -8.87
C ALA A 148 -1.62 9.65 -9.19
N LEU A 149 -0.50 9.07 -9.61
CA LEU A 149 0.70 9.82 -9.98
C LEU A 149 0.50 10.62 -11.27
N SER A 150 -0.15 10.04 -12.28
CA SER A 150 -0.45 10.75 -13.53
C SER A 150 -1.29 12.00 -13.27
N MET A 151 -2.29 11.91 -12.39
CA MET A 151 -3.09 13.04 -11.97
C MET A 151 -2.25 14.12 -11.24
N ALA A 152 -1.41 13.72 -10.29
CA ALA A 152 -0.54 14.64 -9.56
C ALA A 152 0.47 15.33 -10.49
N CYS A 153 1.05 14.60 -11.43
CA CYS A 153 1.98 15.15 -12.43
C CYS A 153 1.29 16.11 -13.39
N ALA A 154 0.08 15.80 -13.86
CA ALA A 154 -0.71 16.71 -14.70
C ALA A 154 -0.97 18.04 -13.99
N TYR A 155 -1.36 17.99 -12.72
CA TYR A 155 -1.60 19.18 -11.92
C TYR A 155 -0.33 20.02 -11.72
N LEU A 156 0.81 19.38 -11.48
CA LEU A 156 2.08 20.07 -11.20
C LEU A 156 2.91 20.37 -12.45
N GLY A 157 2.46 19.96 -13.64
CA GLY A 157 3.17 20.18 -14.91
C GLY A 157 4.47 19.37 -15.02
N LEU A 158 4.46 18.10 -14.58
CA LEU A 158 5.58 17.18 -14.68
C LEU A 158 5.31 16.10 -15.74
N ASP A 159 6.36 15.68 -16.44
CA ASP A 159 6.31 14.47 -17.26
C ASP A 159 6.14 13.23 -16.35
N CYS A 160 5.32 12.25 -16.78
CA CYS A 160 5.09 11.02 -16.03
C CYS A 160 5.28 9.80 -16.93
N LYS A 161 6.26 8.93 -16.59
CA LYS A 161 6.51 7.66 -17.28
C LYS A 161 6.16 6.50 -16.37
N VAL A 162 5.20 5.67 -16.78
CA VAL A 162 4.65 4.56 -16.00
C VAL A 162 4.98 3.22 -16.65
N TYR A 163 5.64 2.33 -15.90
CA TYR A 163 5.83 0.93 -16.28
C TYR A 163 4.76 0.09 -15.57
N MET A 164 3.82 -0.45 -16.35
CA MET A 164 2.69 -1.21 -15.82
C MET A 164 2.92 -2.71 -15.99
N VAL A 165 2.71 -3.48 -14.93
CA VAL A 165 2.80 -4.95 -14.98
C VAL A 165 1.97 -5.48 -16.15
N LYS A 166 2.60 -6.26 -17.04
CA LYS A 166 2.06 -6.69 -18.34
C LYS A 166 0.67 -7.32 -18.24
N CYS A 167 0.47 -8.28 -17.32
CA CYS A 167 -0.84 -8.91 -17.16
C CYS A 167 -1.94 -7.89 -16.76
N SER A 168 -1.60 -6.91 -15.94
CA SER A 168 -2.55 -5.86 -15.55
C SER A 168 -2.78 -4.85 -16.67
N TYR A 169 -1.75 -4.55 -17.48
CA TYR A 169 -1.88 -3.69 -18.65
C TYR A 169 -2.92 -4.24 -19.66
N GLU A 170 -2.95 -5.56 -19.80
CA GLU A 170 -3.91 -6.25 -20.67
C GLU A 170 -5.30 -6.38 -20.02
N GLN A 171 -5.38 -6.72 -18.74
CA GLN A 171 -6.63 -6.97 -18.02
C GLN A 171 -7.38 -5.70 -17.61
N LYS A 172 -6.71 -4.55 -17.53
CA LYS A 172 -7.27 -3.28 -17.03
C LYS A 172 -7.07 -2.13 -18.02
N PRO A 173 -7.62 -2.24 -19.27
CA PRO A 173 -7.37 -1.25 -20.32
C PRO A 173 -7.83 0.15 -19.94
N PHE A 174 -8.93 0.30 -19.18
CA PHE A 174 -9.45 1.61 -18.78
C PHE A 174 -8.52 2.34 -17.80
N ARG A 175 -7.79 1.65 -16.95
CA ARG A 175 -6.76 2.26 -16.10
C ARG A 175 -5.67 2.91 -16.94
N ARG A 176 -5.21 2.23 -17.99
CA ARG A 176 -4.24 2.76 -18.94
C ARG A 176 -4.74 4.03 -19.61
N GLU A 177 -6.00 4.02 -20.08
CA GLU A 177 -6.57 5.20 -20.76
C GLU A 177 -6.75 6.38 -19.80
N VAL A 178 -7.08 6.16 -18.53
CA VAL A 178 -7.12 7.23 -17.52
C VAL A 178 -5.73 7.85 -17.33
N MET A 179 -4.67 7.04 -17.19
CA MET A 179 -3.30 7.56 -17.09
C MET A 179 -2.90 8.39 -18.32
N ARG A 180 -3.22 7.89 -19.52
CA ARG A 180 -2.96 8.61 -20.79
C ARG A 180 -3.77 9.90 -20.91
N THR A 181 -5.00 9.93 -20.40
CA THR A 181 -5.84 11.13 -20.35
C THR A 181 -5.23 12.22 -19.47
N TYR A 182 -4.53 11.84 -18.40
CA TYR A 182 -3.74 12.77 -17.58
C TYR A 182 -2.34 13.07 -18.17
N GLY A 183 -2.03 12.60 -19.38
CA GLY A 183 -0.80 12.92 -20.08
C GLY A 183 0.39 12.00 -19.79
N ALA A 184 0.21 10.93 -19.01
CA ALA A 184 1.30 9.98 -18.76
C ALA A 184 1.56 9.05 -19.95
N SER A 185 2.82 8.67 -20.16
CA SER A 185 3.17 7.53 -20.99
C SER A 185 3.10 6.25 -20.18
N VAL A 186 2.50 5.19 -20.75
CA VAL A 186 2.29 3.91 -20.06
C VAL A 186 2.83 2.77 -20.92
N THR A 187 3.82 2.06 -20.40
CA THR A 187 4.52 0.96 -21.06
C THR A 187 4.28 -0.35 -20.31
N PRO A 188 3.90 -1.47 -21.00
CA PRO A 188 3.80 -2.77 -20.33
C PRO A 188 5.18 -3.29 -19.94
N SER A 189 5.34 -3.78 -18.70
CA SER A 189 6.59 -4.28 -18.16
C SER A 189 6.54 -5.81 -17.89
N PRO A 190 7.62 -6.55 -18.24
CA PRO A 190 8.86 -6.10 -18.86
C PRO A 190 8.68 -5.70 -20.33
N SER A 191 9.48 -4.70 -20.77
CA SER A 191 9.41 -4.11 -22.10
C SER A 191 10.73 -4.27 -22.89
N THR A 192 10.70 -3.91 -24.16
CA THR A 192 11.90 -3.82 -25.00
C THR A 192 12.55 -2.43 -24.96
N GLU A 193 11.98 -1.47 -24.25
CA GLU A 193 12.47 -0.09 -24.19
C GLU A 193 13.73 0.04 -23.31
N THR A 194 13.81 -0.77 -22.24
CA THR A 194 14.93 -0.75 -21.29
C THR A 194 15.88 -1.93 -21.50
N GLU A 195 17.11 -1.82 -21.04
CA GLU A 195 18.08 -2.92 -21.08
C GLU A 195 17.66 -4.05 -20.14
N ILE A 196 17.22 -3.70 -18.92
CA ILE A 196 16.72 -4.64 -17.92
C ILE A 196 15.49 -5.38 -18.43
N GLY A 197 14.54 -4.66 -19.04
CA GLY A 197 13.34 -5.27 -19.62
C GLY A 197 13.69 -6.30 -20.71
N ARG A 198 14.61 -5.97 -21.62
CA ARG A 198 15.10 -6.92 -22.65
C ARG A 198 15.75 -8.16 -22.04
N ARG A 199 16.57 -7.98 -20.98
CA ARG A 199 17.21 -9.09 -20.26
C ARG A 199 16.17 -10.00 -19.63
N ILE A 200 15.20 -9.45 -18.90
CA ILE A 200 14.13 -10.23 -18.26
C ILE A 200 13.30 -10.99 -19.30
N LEU A 201 12.98 -10.38 -20.45
CA LEU A 201 12.25 -11.04 -21.53
C LEU A 201 13.06 -12.17 -22.18
N ALA A 202 14.39 -12.03 -22.27
CA ALA A 202 15.27 -13.08 -22.78
C ALA A 202 15.36 -14.27 -21.82
N GLU A 203 15.46 -14.01 -20.52
CA GLU A 203 15.51 -15.04 -19.46
C GLU A 203 14.16 -15.72 -19.25
N HIS A 204 13.06 -14.98 -19.39
CA HIS A 204 11.69 -15.44 -19.13
C HIS A 204 10.72 -15.01 -20.26
N PRO A 205 10.79 -15.60 -21.47
CA PRO A 205 10.02 -15.15 -22.63
C PRO A 205 8.49 -15.15 -22.44
N GLY A 206 7.98 -16.04 -21.58
CA GLY A 206 6.54 -16.17 -21.29
C GLY A 206 6.05 -15.40 -20.07
N THR A 207 6.88 -14.55 -19.48
CA THR A 207 6.53 -13.86 -18.22
C THR A 207 5.31 -12.93 -18.36
N THR A 208 4.44 -12.97 -17.37
CA THR A 208 3.32 -12.02 -17.23
C THR A 208 3.73 -10.71 -16.54
N GLY A 209 5.01 -10.59 -16.17
CA GLY A 209 5.57 -9.48 -15.42
C GLY A 209 5.25 -9.53 -13.94
N SER A 210 6.00 -8.74 -13.18
CA SER A 210 5.81 -8.51 -11.75
C SER A 210 6.03 -7.03 -11.43
N LEU A 211 5.66 -6.63 -10.21
CA LEU A 211 5.96 -5.29 -9.74
C LEU A 211 7.48 -5.05 -9.68
N GLY A 212 8.24 -6.08 -9.27
CA GLY A 212 9.70 -6.00 -9.25
C GLY A 212 10.33 -5.75 -10.62
N CYS A 213 9.78 -6.35 -11.71
CA CYS A 213 10.23 -6.06 -13.07
C CYS A 213 9.99 -4.59 -13.44
N ALA A 214 8.78 -4.09 -13.16
CA ALA A 214 8.40 -2.71 -13.47
C ALA A 214 9.20 -1.68 -12.65
N ILE A 215 9.54 -1.98 -11.40
CA ILE A 215 10.46 -1.18 -10.58
C ILE A 215 11.82 -1.06 -11.25
N SER A 216 12.40 -2.19 -11.67
CA SER A 216 13.73 -2.21 -12.30
C SER A 216 13.80 -1.33 -13.53
N GLU A 217 12.79 -1.39 -14.42
CA GLU A 217 12.72 -0.57 -15.62
C GLU A 217 12.54 0.92 -15.29
N ALA A 218 11.66 1.25 -14.34
CA ALA A 218 11.43 2.63 -13.93
C ALA A 218 12.69 3.26 -13.31
N VAL A 219 13.44 2.52 -12.50
CA VAL A 219 14.71 2.96 -11.89
C VAL A 219 15.78 3.15 -12.96
N GLU A 220 15.91 2.22 -13.92
CA GLU A 220 16.84 2.37 -15.05
C GLU A 220 16.61 3.68 -15.79
N VAL A 221 15.35 4.00 -16.11
CA VAL A 221 15.01 5.23 -16.83
C VAL A 221 15.22 6.47 -15.97
N ALA A 222 14.93 6.42 -14.67
CA ALA A 222 15.17 7.54 -13.76
C ALA A 222 16.65 7.89 -13.67
N THR A 223 17.53 6.89 -13.60
CA THR A 223 18.97 7.08 -13.43
C THR A 223 19.69 7.43 -14.73
N SER A 224 19.16 7.00 -15.88
CA SER A 224 19.75 7.27 -17.21
C SER A 224 19.19 8.52 -17.89
N THR A 225 18.10 9.12 -17.39
CA THR A 225 17.47 10.29 -18.01
C THR A 225 17.67 11.55 -17.17
N PRO A 226 18.43 12.54 -17.63
CA PRO A 226 18.64 13.80 -16.90
C PRO A 226 17.31 14.51 -16.57
N GLY A 227 17.17 14.99 -15.33
CA GLY A 227 15.98 15.69 -14.87
C GLY A 227 14.82 14.78 -14.47
N TYR A 228 15.03 13.46 -14.42
CA TYR A 228 14.03 12.50 -13.91
C TYR A 228 14.47 11.90 -12.58
N ARG A 229 13.50 11.51 -11.76
CA ARG A 229 13.68 10.69 -10.55
C ARG A 229 12.58 9.64 -10.48
N TYR A 230 12.90 8.57 -9.78
CA TYR A 230 11.94 7.51 -9.49
C TYR A 230 11.07 7.88 -8.30
N VAL A 231 9.80 7.55 -8.38
CA VAL A 231 8.81 7.65 -7.30
C VAL A 231 7.99 6.36 -7.25
N LEU A 232 7.48 6.00 -6.07
CA LEU A 232 6.80 4.72 -5.90
C LEU A 232 5.59 4.80 -4.95
N GLY A 233 4.63 3.90 -5.16
CA GLY A 233 3.34 3.92 -4.49
C GLY A 233 3.23 3.09 -3.21
N SER A 234 4.32 2.50 -2.70
CA SER A 234 4.30 1.67 -1.50
C SER A 234 5.71 1.43 -0.95
N VAL A 235 5.84 0.59 0.08
CA VAL A 235 7.06 -0.02 0.63
C VAL A 235 7.94 0.93 1.43
N LEU A 236 8.41 2.05 0.85
CA LEU A 236 9.35 2.95 1.49
C LEU A 236 8.73 3.74 2.65
N ASN A 237 9.59 4.10 3.61
CA ASN A 237 9.20 4.79 4.83
C ASN A 237 8.49 6.13 4.55
N GLN A 238 9.00 6.90 3.58
CA GLN A 238 8.40 8.17 3.17
C GLN A 238 6.98 7.99 2.59
N VAL A 239 6.69 6.84 1.96
CA VAL A 239 5.34 6.57 1.45
C VAL A 239 4.37 6.27 2.60
N LEU A 240 4.78 5.46 3.58
CA LEU A 240 3.98 5.20 4.78
C LEU A 240 3.74 6.49 5.58
N LEU A 241 4.75 7.37 5.66
CA LEU A 241 4.64 8.70 6.27
C LEU A 241 3.51 9.50 5.62
N HIS A 242 3.52 9.66 4.29
CA HIS A 242 2.48 10.41 3.58
C HIS A 242 1.08 9.79 3.76
N GLN A 243 0.98 8.48 3.88
CA GLN A 243 -0.28 7.79 4.12
C GLN A 243 -0.80 7.94 5.57
N SER A 244 -0.01 8.46 6.48
CA SER A 244 -0.44 8.67 7.88
C SER A 244 -1.65 9.61 8.00
N VAL A 245 -1.93 10.45 7.00
CA VAL A 245 -3.15 11.27 6.93
C VAL A 245 -4.42 10.42 7.06
N ILE A 246 -4.41 9.16 6.59
CA ILE A 246 -5.53 8.23 6.71
C ILE A 246 -5.83 7.96 8.18
N GLY A 247 -4.79 7.58 8.95
CA GLY A 247 -4.90 7.27 10.37
C GLY A 247 -5.21 8.50 11.22
N LEU A 248 -4.56 9.62 10.93
CA LEU A 248 -4.77 10.90 11.64
C LEU A 248 -6.21 11.38 11.51
N GLU A 249 -6.78 11.42 10.30
CA GLU A 249 -8.19 11.76 10.10
C GLU A 249 -9.14 10.73 10.75
N THR A 250 -8.79 9.43 10.66
CA THR A 250 -9.58 8.38 11.31
C THR A 250 -9.65 8.60 12.81
N LYS A 251 -8.50 8.86 13.44
CA LYS A 251 -8.41 9.13 14.87
C LYS A 251 -9.21 10.36 15.25
N THR A 252 -9.02 11.48 14.57
CA THR A 252 -9.76 12.72 14.81
C THR A 252 -11.27 12.52 14.70
N ALA A 253 -11.72 11.77 13.68
CA ALA A 253 -13.14 11.47 13.47
C ALA A 253 -13.73 10.59 14.60
N LEU A 254 -12.99 9.59 15.07
CA LEU A 254 -13.39 8.74 16.20
C LEU A 254 -13.42 9.52 17.51
N ASP A 255 -12.41 10.35 17.78
CA ASP A 255 -12.28 11.16 18.98
C ASP A 255 -13.45 12.15 19.12
N LYS A 256 -13.97 12.71 18.04
CA LYS A 256 -15.18 13.58 18.03
C LYS A 256 -16.39 12.91 18.70
N TYR A 257 -16.47 11.60 18.66
CA TYR A 257 -17.59 10.82 19.22
C TYR A 257 -17.18 9.97 20.42
N GLY A 258 -15.95 10.14 20.93
CA GLY A 258 -15.43 9.38 22.06
C GLY A 258 -15.33 7.87 21.77
N VAL A 259 -15.11 7.51 20.51
CA VAL A 259 -15.00 6.11 20.07
C VAL A 259 -13.54 5.67 20.06
N VAL A 260 -13.25 4.55 20.73
CA VAL A 260 -11.93 3.93 20.75
C VAL A 260 -12.02 2.61 19.99
N PRO A 261 -11.20 2.36 18.97
CA PRO A 261 -11.18 1.08 18.28
C PRO A 261 -10.50 -0.01 19.12
N ASP A 262 -11.05 -1.22 19.09
CA ASP A 262 -10.40 -2.42 19.63
C ASP A 262 -9.52 -3.09 18.58
N ILE A 263 -10.00 -3.10 17.32
CA ILE A 263 -9.37 -3.80 16.21
C ILE A 263 -9.25 -2.87 15.01
N ILE A 264 -8.06 -2.76 14.45
CA ILE A 264 -7.80 -1.98 13.22
C ILE A 264 -7.24 -2.92 12.15
N ILE A 265 -7.89 -2.93 10.97
CA ILE A 265 -7.63 -3.91 9.91
C ILE A 265 -7.28 -3.18 8.61
N GLY A 266 -6.24 -3.62 7.94
CA GLY A 266 -5.90 -3.10 6.61
C GLY A 266 -5.36 -4.18 5.69
N CYS A 267 -5.63 -4.05 4.38
CA CYS A 267 -4.99 -4.90 3.39
C CYS A 267 -3.50 -4.55 3.25
N ALA A 268 -2.68 -5.54 2.98
CA ALA A 268 -1.23 -5.41 2.93
C ALA A 268 -0.64 -6.06 1.68
N GLY A 269 -0.10 -5.22 0.79
CA GLY A 269 0.82 -5.59 -0.27
C GLY A 269 2.22 -5.14 0.16
N GLY A 270 2.66 -3.95 -0.30
CA GLY A 270 3.86 -3.30 0.27
C GLY A 270 3.65 -2.59 1.61
N GLY A 271 2.42 -2.57 2.15
CA GLY A 271 2.10 -2.11 3.49
C GLY A 271 1.75 -0.62 3.65
N SER A 272 1.71 0.19 2.58
CA SER A 272 1.57 1.64 2.73
C SER A 272 0.23 2.10 3.30
N ASN A 273 -0.91 1.55 2.82
CA ASN A 273 -2.22 1.93 3.34
C ASN A 273 -2.40 1.48 4.80
N LEU A 274 -1.98 0.26 5.11
CA LEU A 274 -2.04 -0.28 6.46
C LEU A 274 -1.16 0.55 7.40
N GLY A 275 0.11 0.77 7.04
CA GLY A 275 1.05 1.56 7.83
C GLY A 275 0.54 2.99 8.08
N GLY A 276 -0.08 3.62 7.08
CA GLY A 276 -0.68 4.93 7.22
C GLY A 276 -1.89 4.93 8.16
N LEU A 277 -2.81 3.97 7.98
CA LEU A 277 -4.02 3.85 8.81
C LEU A 277 -3.68 3.62 10.29
N ILE A 278 -2.75 2.71 10.56
CA ILE A 278 -2.40 2.35 11.94
C ILE A 278 -1.45 3.35 12.61
N SER A 279 -0.76 4.21 11.83
CA SER A 279 0.36 5.04 12.31
C SER A 279 0.12 5.76 13.64
N PRO A 280 -0.92 6.61 13.84
CA PRO A 280 -1.12 7.30 15.12
C PRO A 280 -1.53 6.35 16.24
N PHE A 281 -2.30 5.31 15.96
CA PHE A 281 -2.73 4.31 16.94
C PHE A 281 -1.55 3.41 17.35
N MET A 282 -0.70 3.05 16.40
CA MET A 282 0.53 2.29 16.69
C MET A 282 1.49 3.12 17.53
N GLY A 283 1.61 4.43 17.27
CA GLY A 283 2.38 5.34 18.12
C GLY A 283 1.91 5.31 19.57
N GLU A 284 0.59 5.41 19.82
CA GLU A 284 0.03 5.29 21.18
C GLU A 284 0.34 3.93 21.83
N LYS A 285 0.22 2.82 21.06
CA LYS A 285 0.57 1.47 21.57
C LYS A 285 2.05 1.37 21.93
N LEU A 286 2.94 1.87 21.08
CA LEU A 286 4.38 1.83 21.30
C LEU A 286 4.82 2.67 22.52
N ARG A 287 4.12 3.76 22.81
CA ARG A 287 4.34 4.59 24.00
C ARG A 287 3.66 4.02 25.26
N GLY A 288 2.86 2.94 25.12
CA GLY A 288 2.13 2.32 26.24
C GLY A 288 0.89 3.11 26.70
N GLU A 289 0.37 4.00 25.88
CA GLU A 289 -0.79 4.84 26.18
C GLU A 289 -2.11 4.07 26.04
N ARG A 290 -2.19 3.19 25.01
CA ARG A 290 -3.35 2.33 24.71
C ARG A 290 -2.92 1.03 24.06
N ASP A 291 -3.74 0.00 24.23
CA ASP A 291 -3.57 -1.26 23.52
C ASP A 291 -4.62 -1.39 22.42
N TYR A 292 -4.16 -1.64 21.21
CA TYR A 292 -4.96 -1.89 20.03
C TYR A 292 -4.53 -3.21 19.41
N ARG A 293 -5.46 -3.94 18.81
CA ARG A 293 -5.18 -5.11 17.98
C ARG A 293 -5.13 -4.70 16.52
N PHE A 294 -4.00 -4.92 15.86
CA PHE A 294 -3.81 -4.62 14.44
C PHE A 294 -3.74 -5.90 13.62
N ILE A 295 -4.44 -5.94 12.48
CA ILE A 295 -4.44 -7.10 11.58
C ILE A 295 -4.07 -6.64 10.17
N ALA A 296 -2.94 -7.14 9.68
CA ALA A 296 -2.56 -7.06 8.27
C ALA A 296 -3.25 -8.19 7.49
N VAL A 297 -3.87 -7.87 6.36
CA VAL A 297 -4.52 -8.88 5.53
C VAL A 297 -3.89 -8.92 4.15
N GLU A 298 -3.32 -10.06 3.80
CA GLU A 298 -2.61 -10.27 2.54
C GLU A 298 -3.30 -11.35 1.69
N PRO A 299 -3.05 -11.39 0.35
CA PRO A 299 -3.56 -12.47 -0.48
C PRO A 299 -2.86 -13.80 -0.17
N ALA A 300 -3.61 -14.88 -0.12
CA ALA A 300 -3.03 -16.22 0.02
C ALA A 300 -2.07 -16.60 -1.13
N SER A 301 -2.18 -15.94 -2.26
CA SER A 301 -1.28 -16.10 -3.42
C SER A 301 0.04 -15.31 -3.32
N CYS A 302 0.15 -14.41 -2.34
CA CYS A 302 1.34 -13.59 -2.11
C CYS A 302 1.54 -13.34 -0.60
N PRO A 303 1.78 -14.40 0.21
CA PRO A 303 1.72 -14.37 1.67
C PRO A 303 3.05 -13.94 2.30
N SER A 304 3.47 -12.69 2.06
CA SER A 304 4.79 -12.19 2.47
C SER A 304 4.99 -12.18 3.99
N LEU A 305 3.99 -11.78 4.78
CA LEU A 305 4.07 -11.78 6.24
C LEU A 305 3.86 -13.18 6.83
N THR A 306 2.82 -13.90 6.38
CA THR A 306 2.42 -15.17 7.00
C THR A 306 3.30 -16.35 6.62
N ARG A 307 3.99 -16.30 5.47
CA ARG A 307 4.85 -17.39 4.96
C ARG A 307 6.21 -16.93 4.45
N GLY A 308 6.50 -15.62 4.46
CA GLY A 308 7.80 -15.07 4.07
C GLY A 308 8.87 -15.23 5.14
N LYS A 309 10.08 -14.84 4.79
CA LYS A 309 11.25 -14.77 5.71
C LYS A 309 11.55 -13.31 6.05
N PHE A 310 11.92 -13.05 7.29
CA PHE A 310 12.42 -11.74 7.70
C PHE A 310 13.92 -11.67 7.38
N ALA A 311 14.25 -11.13 6.22
CA ALA A 311 15.61 -11.12 5.69
C ALA A 311 15.90 -9.86 4.89
N TYR A 312 17.16 -9.60 4.58
CA TYR A 312 17.52 -8.63 3.55
C TYR A 312 17.20 -9.20 2.18
N ASP A 313 16.55 -8.40 1.33
CA ASP A 313 16.26 -8.79 -0.05
C ASP A 313 16.26 -7.56 -0.95
N PHE A 314 16.39 -7.76 -2.25
CA PHE A 314 16.25 -6.71 -3.24
C PHE A 314 14.80 -6.22 -3.30
N CYS A 315 14.62 -4.92 -3.46
CA CYS A 315 13.29 -4.34 -3.65
C CYS A 315 12.72 -4.60 -5.05
N ASP A 316 13.55 -5.12 -5.99
CA ASP A 316 13.19 -5.33 -7.40
C ASP A 316 13.75 -6.66 -7.95
N THR A 317 13.16 -7.13 -9.07
CA THR A 317 13.57 -8.38 -9.72
C THR A 317 14.90 -8.25 -10.47
N GLY A 318 15.18 -7.07 -11.02
CA GLY A 318 16.42 -6.80 -11.78
C GLY A 318 17.65 -6.56 -10.91
N LYS A 319 17.48 -6.50 -9.58
CA LYS A 319 18.55 -6.32 -8.58
C LYS A 319 19.32 -5.00 -8.76
N VAL A 320 18.62 -3.92 -9.12
CA VAL A 320 19.18 -2.57 -9.27
C VAL A 320 18.87 -1.67 -8.08
N CYS A 321 17.92 -2.06 -7.23
CA CYS A 321 17.57 -1.35 -6.02
C CYS A 321 18.43 -1.78 -4.82
N PRO A 322 18.48 -0.96 -3.74
CA PRO A 322 19.08 -1.35 -2.47
C PRO A 322 18.42 -2.60 -1.86
N LEU A 323 19.15 -3.22 -0.93
CA LEU A 323 18.61 -4.27 -0.05
C LEU A 323 17.82 -3.63 1.09
N ALA A 324 16.62 -4.16 1.35
CA ALA A 324 15.79 -3.79 2.49
C ALA A 324 15.60 -5.00 3.42
N LYS A 325 15.66 -4.78 4.74
CA LYS A 325 15.28 -5.81 5.72
C LYS A 325 13.75 -5.84 5.79
N MET A 326 13.17 -6.96 5.39
CA MET A 326 11.72 -7.09 5.25
C MET A 326 11.26 -8.54 5.36
N TYR A 327 9.97 -8.74 5.61
CA TYR A 327 9.35 -10.03 5.31
C TYR A 327 9.23 -10.16 3.80
N THR A 328 9.83 -11.19 3.22
CA THR A 328 9.93 -11.38 1.77
C THR A 328 9.67 -12.83 1.36
N LEU A 329 9.11 -12.98 0.17
CA LEU A 329 8.99 -14.26 -0.55
C LEU A 329 10.18 -14.52 -1.48
N GLY A 330 11.16 -13.59 -1.51
CA GLY A 330 12.27 -13.57 -2.46
C GLY A 330 12.00 -12.67 -3.67
N SER A 331 12.98 -11.84 -4.05
CA SER A 331 12.86 -10.87 -5.17
C SER A 331 12.65 -11.53 -6.53
N GLY A 332 12.97 -12.81 -6.66
CA GLY A 332 12.67 -13.63 -7.84
C GLY A 332 11.25 -14.24 -7.84
N PHE A 333 10.50 -14.14 -6.74
CA PHE A 333 9.14 -14.68 -6.66
C PHE A 333 8.18 -13.89 -7.54
N ILE A 334 7.54 -14.56 -8.47
CA ILE A 334 6.50 -13.98 -9.33
C ILE A 334 5.14 -14.50 -8.85
N PRO A 335 4.33 -13.65 -8.17
CA PRO A 335 3.02 -14.06 -7.71
C PRO A 335 2.12 -14.50 -8.85
N SER A 336 1.30 -15.52 -8.62
CA SER A 336 0.24 -15.91 -9.55
C SER A 336 -0.67 -14.73 -9.89
N PRO A 337 -1.25 -14.66 -11.10
CA PRO A 337 -2.08 -13.56 -11.55
C PRO A 337 -3.43 -13.58 -10.81
N ASN A 338 -3.45 -13.05 -9.58
CA ASN A 338 -4.68 -12.73 -8.87
C ASN A 338 -5.20 -11.33 -9.25
N HIS A 339 -6.45 -11.06 -8.94
CA HIS A 339 -7.09 -9.80 -9.33
C HIS A 339 -6.83 -8.62 -8.37
N ALA A 340 -6.22 -8.86 -7.21
CA ALA A 340 -5.74 -7.82 -6.31
C ALA A 340 -4.30 -7.41 -6.68
N GLY A 341 -4.13 -6.83 -7.87
CA GLY A 341 -2.82 -6.50 -8.44
C GLY A 341 -1.98 -5.55 -7.57
N GLY A 342 -2.63 -4.70 -6.77
CA GLY A 342 -1.95 -3.81 -5.82
C GLY A 342 -1.35 -4.52 -4.59
N LEU A 343 -1.67 -5.80 -4.38
CA LEU A 343 -1.11 -6.63 -3.29
C LEU A 343 -0.11 -7.69 -3.80
N ARG A 344 0.27 -7.65 -5.08
CA ARG A 344 1.19 -8.61 -5.72
C ARG A 344 2.63 -8.13 -5.66
N TYR A 345 3.19 -8.05 -4.46
CA TYR A 345 4.58 -7.67 -4.24
C TYR A 345 5.27 -8.71 -3.34
N HIS A 346 6.49 -9.10 -3.66
CA HIS A 346 7.23 -10.16 -2.95
C HIS A 346 7.65 -9.79 -1.53
N GLY A 347 7.73 -8.48 -1.21
CA GLY A 347 8.20 -7.97 0.06
C GLY A 347 7.21 -7.05 0.77
N MET A 348 7.46 -6.77 2.03
CA MET A 348 6.69 -5.88 2.88
C MET A 348 7.56 -4.69 3.30
N SER A 349 6.97 -3.50 3.51
CA SER A 349 7.72 -2.35 4.03
C SER A 349 8.51 -2.70 5.28
N SER A 350 9.69 -2.11 5.44
CA SER A 350 10.55 -2.36 6.59
C SER A 350 9.87 -1.98 7.92
N ILE A 351 9.05 -0.93 7.94
CA ILE A 351 8.26 -0.53 9.12
C ILE A 351 7.25 -1.63 9.50
N VAL A 352 6.39 -2.06 8.58
CA VAL A 352 5.37 -3.07 8.88
C VAL A 352 6.03 -4.41 9.21
N SER A 353 7.11 -4.77 8.51
CA SER A 353 7.89 -5.97 8.79
C SER A 353 8.47 -5.97 10.19
N GLN A 354 9.07 -4.87 10.63
CA GLN A 354 9.62 -4.75 11.98
C GLN A 354 8.53 -4.82 13.05
N LEU A 355 7.42 -4.08 12.87
CA LEU A 355 6.27 -4.12 13.80
C LEU A 355 5.66 -5.51 13.92
N TYR A 356 5.56 -6.25 12.82
CA TYR A 356 5.08 -7.63 12.81
C TYR A 356 6.08 -8.57 13.49
N HIS A 357 7.38 -8.41 13.21
CA HIS A 357 8.46 -9.20 13.81
C HIS A 357 8.52 -9.03 15.33
N ASP A 358 8.32 -7.81 15.82
CA ASP A 358 8.31 -7.47 17.23
C ASP A 358 6.99 -7.83 17.95
N GLY A 359 6.02 -8.41 17.25
CA GLY A 359 4.76 -8.89 17.82
C GLY A 359 3.72 -7.81 18.10
N TYR A 360 3.86 -6.61 17.54
CA TYR A 360 2.89 -5.52 17.73
C TYR A 360 1.62 -5.68 16.89
N MET A 361 1.62 -6.57 15.90
CA MET A 361 0.49 -6.80 15.00
C MET A 361 0.40 -8.25 14.54
N GLU A 362 -0.77 -8.63 14.05
CA GLU A 362 -1.07 -9.95 13.46
C GLU A 362 -1.10 -9.85 11.93
N ALA A 363 -0.93 -10.99 11.26
CA ALA A 363 -1.14 -11.11 9.83
C ALA A 363 -2.07 -12.28 9.50
N ARG A 364 -2.89 -12.11 8.47
CA ARG A 364 -3.76 -13.17 7.92
C ARG A 364 -3.70 -13.16 6.39
N SER A 365 -3.67 -14.34 5.80
CA SER A 365 -3.81 -14.50 4.34
C SER A 365 -5.21 -14.96 3.98
N VAL A 366 -5.76 -14.46 2.86
CA VAL A 366 -7.12 -14.78 2.39
C VAL A 366 -7.10 -15.18 0.93
N GLU A 367 -7.83 -16.25 0.59
CA GLU A 367 -8.05 -16.72 -0.77
C GLU A 367 -8.93 -15.74 -1.56
N GLN A 368 -8.61 -15.53 -2.85
CA GLN A 368 -9.32 -14.52 -3.64
C GLN A 368 -10.81 -14.80 -3.80
N THR A 369 -11.24 -16.07 -3.86
CA THR A 369 -12.68 -16.41 -3.94
C THR A 369 -13.43 -15.90 -2.72
N LYS A 370 -12.89 -16.07 -1.51
CA LYS A 370 -13.46 -15.54 -0.26
C LYS A 370 -13.42 -14.01 -0.19
N VAL A 371 -12.41 -13.42 -0.81
CA VAL A 371 -12.32 -11.96 -0.93
C VAL A 371 -13.46 -11.41 -1.79
N PHE A 372 -13.76 -12.04 -2.93
CA PHE A 372 -14.84 -11.60 -3.83
C PHE A 372 -16.23 -11.90 -3.24
N GLU A 373 -16.42 -13.00 -2.51
CA GLU A 373 -17.64 -13.24 -1.71
C GLU A 373 -17.90 -12.07 -0.75
N ALA A 374 -16.88 -11.66 0.01
CA ALA A 374 -16.99 -10.54 0.93
C ALA A 374 -17.20 -9.19 0.22
N ALA A 375 -16.57 -9.01 -0.94
CA ALA A 375 -16.74 -7.82 -1.77
C ALA A 375 -18.18 -7.65 -2.24
N GLU A 376 -18.80 -8.71 -2.75
CA GLU A 376 -20.20 -8.69 -3.18
C GLU A 376 -21.16 -8.51 -2.01
N GLN A 377 -20.91 -9.23 -0.90
CA GLN A 377 -21.71 -9.06 0.30
C GLN A 377 -21.71 -7.60 0.76
N PHE A 378 -20.52 -6.98 0.83
CA PHE A 378 -20.35 -5.58 1.21
C PHE A 378 -21.05 -4.64 0.22
N ALA A 379 -20.87 -4.86 -1.08
CA ALA A 379 -21.48 -4.04 -2.12
C ALA A 379 -23.02 -4.05 -2.06
N ARG A 380 -23.61 -5.24 -1.83
CA ARG A 380 -25.07 -5.38 -1.72
C ARG A 380 -25.65 -4.76 -0.44
N ILE A 381 -24.85 -4.68 0.63
CA ILE A 381 -25.31 -4.19 1.94
C ILE A 381 -25.01 -2.71 2.12
N GLU A 382 -23.80 -2.26 1.81
CA GLU A 382 -23.34 -0.88 2.02
C GLU A 382 -23.45 0.00 0.76
N GLY A 383 -23.77 -0.58 -0.40
CA GLY A 383 -23.93 0.16 -1.66
C GLY A 383 -22.62 0.67 -2.27
N ILE A 384 -21.47 0.16 -1.84
CA ILE A 384 -20.15 0.56 -2.33
C ILE A 384 -19.46 -0.64 -2.95
N LEU A 385 -19.05 -0.52 -4.21
CA LEU A 385 -18.28 -1.54 -4.92
C LEU A 385 -16.79 -1.39 -4.56
N PRO A 386 -16.21 -2.29 -3.75
CA PRO A 386 -14.84 -2.16 -3.28
C PRO A 386 -13.83 -2.69 -4.30
N ALA A 387 -12.62 -2.14 -4.28
CA ALA A 387 -11.50 -2.76 -4.99
C ALA A 387 -11.16 -4.15 -4.39
N PRO A 388 -10.68 -5.11 -5.19
CA PRO A 388 -10.26 -6.42 -4.68
C PRO A 388 -9.25 -6.34 -3.55
N GLU A 389 -8.35 -5.36 -3.58
CA GLU A 389 -7.40 -5.10 -2.51
C GLU A 389 -8.11 -4.81 -1.17
N SER A 390 -9.04 -3.86 -1.17
CA SER A 390 -9.81 -3.47 0.03
C SER A 390 -10.64 -4.62 0.59
N SER A 391 -11.10 -5.50 -0.30
CA SER A 391 -11.98 -6.62 0.05
C SER A 391 -11.31 -7.68 0.92
N HIS A 392 -9.96 -7.70 0.95
CA HIS A 392 -9.21 -8.50 1.92
C HIS A 392 -9.48 -8.01 3.35
N ALA A 393 -9.44 -6.71 3.59
CA ALA A 393 -9.75 -6.13 4.89
C ALA A 393 -11.24 -6.31 5.24
N ILE A 394 -12.15 -6.18 4.27
CA ILE A 394 -13.59 -6.42 4.45
C ILE A 394 -13.83 -7.87 4.91
N ARG A 395 -13.20 -8.87 4.28
CA ARG A 395 -13.37 -10.27 4.67
C ARG A 395 -13.03 -10.49 6.14
N VAL A 396 -11.87 -10.00 6.57
CA VAL A 396 -11.43 -10.17 7.96
C VAL A 396 -12.27 -9.34 8.94
N ALA A 397 -12.74 -8.14 8.55
CA ALA A 397 -13.68 -7.37 9.36
C ALA A 397 -15.00 -8.10 9.58
N ILE A 398 -15.52 -8.76 8.54
CA ILE A 398 -16.71 -9.62 8.65
C ILE A 398 -16.45 -10.81 9.59
N ASP A 399 -15.30 -11.49 9.46
CA ASP A 399 -14.94 -12.62 10.31
C ASP A 399 -14.83 -12.22 11.79
N GLU A 400 -14.20 -11.09 12.10
CA GLU A 400 -14.12 -10.58 13.47
C GLU A 400 -15.50 -10.16 14.01
N ALA A 401 -16.36 -9.57 13.17
CA ALA A 401 -17.72 -9.22 13.56
C ALA A 401 -18.60 -10.46 13.81
N VAL A 402 -18.45 -11.52 13.02
CA VAL A 402 -19.10 -12.82 13.24
C VAL A 402 -18.61 -13.44 14.55
N LYS A 403 -17.30 -13.39 14.82
CA LYS A 403 -16.75 -13.84 16.10
C LYS A 403 -17.34 -13.08 17.28
N CYS A 404 -17.51 -11.76 17.17
CA CYS A 404 -18.20 -10.96 18.20
C CYS A 404 -19.65 -11.43 18.43
N ARG A 405 -20.37 -11.79 17.38
CA ARG A 405 -21.73 -12.38 17.51
C ARG A 405 -21.70 -13.71 18.26
N GLU A 406 -20.73 -14.57 17.95
CA GLU A 406 -20.63 -15.92 18.56
C GLU A 406 -20.18 -15.85 20.02
N THR A 407 -19.31 -14.92 20.38
CA THR A 407 -18.81 -14.75 21.75
C THR A 407 -19.67 -13.81 22.61
N GLY A 408 -20.54 -13.01 21.99
CA GLY A 408 -21.30 -11.95 22.66
C GLY A 408 -20.47 -10.70 23.02
N GLU A 409 -19.19 -10.62 22.63
CA GLU A 409 -18.33 -9.49 22.89
C GLU A 409 -18.61 -8.32 21.92
N ALA A 410 -18.93 -7.14 22.44
CA ALA A 410 -19.06 -5.94 21.63
C ALA A 410 -17.67 -5.28 21.44
N LYS A 411 -17.12 -5.35 20.23
CA LYS A 411 -15.85 -4.69 19.87
C LYS A 411 -16.06 -3.61 18.80
N THR A 412 -15.23 -2.60 18.83
CA THR A 412 -15.17 -1.59 17.77
C THR A 412 -14.09 -1.98 16.76
N ILE A 413 -14.52 -2.23 15.53
CA ILE A 413 -13.67 -2.66 14.40
C ILE A 413 -13.56 -1.49 13.43
N VAL A 414 -12.34 -1.12 13.06
CA VAL A 414 -12.06 -0.12 12.02
C VAL A 414 -11.28 -0.78 10.92
N PHE A 415 -11.68 -0.59 9.65
CA PHE A 415 -10.89 -1.07 8.53
C PHE A 415 -10.69 -0.04 7.43
N GLY A 416 -9.64 -0.21 6.65
CA GLY A 416 -9.33 0.64 5.50
C GLY A 416 -10.06 0.18 4.25
N LEU A 417 -10.97 1.01 3.71
CA LEU A 417 -11.58 0.83 2.39
C LEU A 417 -10.79 1.66 1.38
N THR A 418 -9.71 1.08 0.86
CA THR A 418 -8.60 1.78 0.23
C THR A 418 -8.80 2.15 -1.23
N GLY A 419 -9.79 1.55 -1.90
CA GLY A 419 -10.02 1.79 -3.32
C GLY A 419 -11.41 1.39 -3.80
N THR A 420 -11.80 1.99 -4.92
CA THR A 420 -13.04 1.65 -5.66
C THR A 420 -12.82 0.49 -6.62
N GLY A 421 -13.85 -0.35 -6.80
CA GLY A 421 -13.84 -1.53 -7.67
C GLY A 421 -14.29 -1.30 -9.11
N TYR A 422 -14.72 -0.09 -9.49
CA TYR A 422 -15.26 0.15 -10.83
C TYR A 422 -14.30 -0.14 -11.98
N PHE A 423 -13.00 -0.13 -11.74
CA PHE A 423 -11.99 -0.53 -12.74
C PHE A 423 -11.67 -2.02 -12.72
N ASP A 424 -12.31 -2.79 -11.85
CA ASP A 424 -12.02 -4.22 -11.64
C ASP A 424 -13.17 -5.13 -12.09
N MET A 425 -14.05 -4.63 -12.96
CA MET A 425 -15.27 -5.35 -13.39
C MET A 425 -14.98 -6.67 -14.10
N VAL A 426 -13.86 -6.78 -14.82
CA VAL A 426 -13.42 -8.06 -15.40
C VAL A 426 -13.17 -9.13 -14.33
N ALA A 427 -12.70 -8.73 -13.16
CA ALA A 427 -12.50 -9.66 -12.05
C ALA A 427 -13.84 -10.11 -11.45
N TYR A 428 -14.79 -9.20 -11.29
CA TYR A 428 -16.15 -9.53 -10.84
C TYR A 428 -16.87 -10.43 -11.84
N GLU A 429 -16.73 -10.18 -13.17
CA GLU A 429 -17.26 -11.04 -14.21
C GLU A 429 -16.73 -12.48 -14.08
N LYS A 430 -15.42 -12.66 -13.94
CA LYS A 430 -14.82 -13.98 -13.73
C LYS A 430 -15.32 -14.68 -12.45
N PHE A 431 -15.53 -13.91 -11.40
CA PHE A 431 -16.12 -14.46 -10.17
C PHE A 431 -17.55 -14.95 -10.40
N HIS A 432 -18.41 -14.14 -11.03
CA HIS A 432 -19.79 -14.51 -11.36
C HIS A 432 -19.87 -15.74 -12.27
N ASN A 433 -18.95 -15.88 -13.22
CA ASN A 433 -18.89 -17.00 -14.14
C ASN A 433 -18.29 -18.28 -13.52
N GLY A 434 -17.84 -18.24 -12.27
CA GLY A 434 -17.17 -19.38 -11.61
C GLY A 434 -15.79 -19.71 -12.21
N GLU A 435 -15.19 -18.75 -12.93
CA GLU A 435 -13.87 -18.89 -13.57
C GLU A 435 -12.71 -18.55 -12.64
N MET A 436 -13.00 -17.89 -11.50
CA MET A 436 -11.97 -17.51 -10.53
C MET A 436 -11.39 -18.73 -9.84
N ARG A 437 -10.07 -18.78 -9.69
CA ARG A 437 -9.36 -19.88 -9.02
C ARG A 437 -8.44 -19.31 -7.95
N ASP A 438 -8.34 -20.03 -6.84
CA ASP A 438 -7.40 -19.72 -5.79
C ASP A 438 -6.01 -20.30 -6.14
N PHE A 439 -4.99 -19.50 -5.84
CA PHE A 439 -3.60 -19.88 -6.00
C PHE A 439 -2.90 -19.68 -4.67
N ILE A 440 -2.32 -20.74 -4.15
CA ILE A 440 -1.52 -20.72 -2.92
C ILE A 440 -0.15 -21.28 -3.29
N PRO A 441 0.95 -20.55 -3.11
CA PRO A 441 2.28 -21.07 -3.41
C PRO A 441 2.57 -22.29 -2.52
N THR A 442 3.12 -23.34 -3.12
CA THR A 442 3.57 -24.54 -2.40
C THR A 442 4.81 -24.23 -1.58
N ASP A 443 5.08 -25.06 -0.55
CA ASP A 443 6.31 -24.93 0.25
C ASP A 443 7.57 -25.12 -0.61
N ALA A 444 7.50 -25.98 -1.64
CA ALA A 444 8.61 -26.18 -2.58
C ALA A 444 8.91 -24.91 -3.41
N GLN A 445 7.86 -24.23 -3.93
CA GLN A 445 8.02 -22.98 -4.66
C GLN A 445 8.61 -21.87 -3.77
N LEU A 446 8.16 -21.78 -2.52
CA LEU A 446 8.72 -20.83 -1.56
C LEU A 446 10.18 -21.16 -1.20
N ALA A 447 10.50 -22.44 -0.99
CA ALA A 447 11.86 -22.87 -0.69
C ALA A 447 12.83 -22.56 -1.85
N GLU A 448 12.41 -22.79 -3.10
CA GLU A 448 13.16 -22.41 -4.29
C GLU A 448 13.44 -20.92 -4.34
N SER A 449 12.41 -20.10 -4.09
CA SER A 449 12.57 -18.65 -4.06
C SER A 449 13.47 -18.18 -2.92
N PHE A 450 13.33 -18.74 -1.72
CA PHE A 450 14.18 -18.40 -0.58
C PHE A 450 15.66 -18.76 -0.79
N ALA A 451 15.96 -19.75 -1.62
CA ALA A 451 17.34 -20.09 -1.96
C ALA A 451 18.05 -18.98 -2.76
N THR A 452 17.31 -18.05 -3.33
CA THR A 452 17.83 -16.90 -4.10
C THR A 452 18.03 -15.64 -3.26
N LEU A 453 17.69 -15.65 -1.97
CA LEU A 453 17.89 -14.50 -1.08
C LEU A 453 19.38 -14.14 -1.01
N PRO A 454 19.71 -12.85 -1.05
CA PRO A 454 21.10 -12.42 -0.99
C PRO A 454 21.71 -12.74 0.37
N GLN A 455 22.94 -13.25 0.34
CA GLN A 455 23.75 -13.40 1.54
C GLN A 455 24.45 -12.07 1.81
N VAL A 456 24.20 -11.47 2.97
CA VAL A 456 24.82 -10.19 3.35
C VAL A 456 25.83 -10.45 4.47
N PRO A 457 27.14 -10.44 4.18
CA PRO A 457 28.16 -10.79 5.18
C PRO A 457 28.01 -9.98 6.48
N GLY A 458 27.96 -10.69 7.62
CA GLY A 458 27.84 -10.09 8.95
C GLY A 458 26.43 -9.59 9.34
N LEU A 459 25.39 -9.92 8.57
CA LEU A 459 24.01 -9.51 8.82
C LEU A 459 23.01 -10.68 8.75
N ASP A 460 23.47 -11.87 8.46
CA ASP A 460 22.63 -13.06 8.23
C ASP A 460 22.42 -13.91 9.52
N ASP A 461 22.65 -13.33 10.70
CA ASP A 461 22.43 -13.97 12.00
C ASP A 461 21.09 -13.57 12.63
#